data_8d8748b6fa77e3141984dddacc22f921
#
_entry.id   8d8748b6fa77e3141984dddacc22f921
#
_cell.length_a   1.000
_cell.length_b   1.000
_cell.length_c   1.000
_cell.angle_alpha   90.00
_cell.angle_beta   90.00
_cell.angle_gamma   90.00
#
_symmetry.space_group_name_H-M   'P 1'
#
loop_
_entity.id
_entity.type
_entity.pdbx_description
1 polymer ?
#
loop_
_entity_poly.entity_id
_entity_poly.type
_entity_poly.pdbx_seq_one_letter_code
_entity_poly.pdbx_strand_id
1 'polypeptide(L)'
;MGQAYSTIAFDPAKCDGCGKCMTACASVKFDSTDTTRSLIQIVRSGGARIEPPRPGEFELALCRQCADPKCVTVCPAGALGKNGTTGVIDWDASKCVDCLLCTIGCTYAGIALDEHSGRVSKCDTCEGKPACVPACPTGALRHITTARIYNEVGSWEDLFAPGLAGCQGCNTELLMRHTLRRV
;
A
#
# COMPACT_ATOMS: atom_id res chain seq x y z
N MET A 1 -5.82 -25.38 -7.00
CA MET A 1 -6.68 -24.16 -6.99
C MET A 1 -5.73 -22.97 -6.78
N GLY A 2 -5.67 -22.03 -7.72
CA GLY A 2 -4.78 -20.88 -7.63
C GLY A 2 -5.18 -19.97 -6.46
N GLN A 3 -4.18 -19.38 -5.81
CA GLN A 3 -4.39 -18.46 -4.70
C GLN A 3 -5.08 -17.18 -5.23
N ALA A 4 -6.11 -16.70 -4.52
CA ALA A 4 -6.77 -15.44 -4.87
C ALA A 4 -5.86 -14.23 -4.58
N TYR A 5 -5.88 -13.25 -5.46
CA TYR A 5 -5.15 -11.98 -5.31
C TYR A 5 -6.05 -10.80 -5.61
N SER A 6 -5.88 -9.73 -4.83
CA SER A 6 -6.51 -8.44 -5.06
C SER A 6 -5.55 -7.35 -4.55
N THR A 7 -5.00 -6.56 -5.45
CA THR A 7 -4.01 -5.54 -5.11
C THR A 7 -4.08 -4.33 -6.04
N ILE A 8 -3.40 -3.26 -5.68
CA ILE A 8 -3.26 -2.07 -6.50
C ILE A 8 -1.84 -2.05 -7.09
N ALA A 9 -1.75 -2.10 -8.41
CA ALA A 9 -0.50 -1.89 -9.14
C ALA A 9 -0.27 -0.39 -9.38
N PHE A 10 1.00 0.00 -9.44
CA PHE A 10 1.43 1.38 -9.59
C PHE A 10 2.47 1.52 -10.70
N ASP A 11 2.23 2.47 -11.61
CA ASP A 11 3.15 2.84 -12.66
C ASP A 11 3.77 4.21 -12.33
N PRO A 12 5.02 4.24 -11.84
CA PRO A 12 5.67 5.49 -11.44
C PRO A 12 5.89 6.44 -12.62
N ALA A 13 6.03 5.91 -13.85
CA ALA A 13 6.26 6.74 -15.03
C ALA A 13 5.03 7.59 -15.40
N LYS A 14 3.83 7.20 -14.94
CA LYS A 14 2.60 7.94 -15.15
C LYS A 14 2.21 8.84 -13.99
N CYS A 15 2.84 8.69 -12.83
CA CYS A 15 2.47 9.45 -11.64
C CYS A 15 3.00 10.87 -11.71
N ASP A 16 2.11 11.85 -11.55
CA ASP A 16 2.43 13.28 -11.47
C ASP A 16 2.48 13.82 -10.02
N GLY A 17 2.23 12.94 -9.04
CA GLY A 17 2.25 13.31 -7.62
C GLY A 17 1.06 14.16 -7.16
N CYS A 18 -0.04 14.23 -7.91
CA CYS A 18 -1.19 15.11 -7.61
C CYS A 18 -1.93 14.81 -6.29
N GLY A 19 -1.68 13.66 -5.66
CA GLY A 19 -2.27 13.30 -4.36
C GLY A 19 -3.76 12.95 -4.36
N LYS A 20 -4.47 13.00 -5.49
CA LYS A 20 -5.92 12.73 -5.56
C LYS A 20 -6.29 11.33 -5.06
N CYS A 21 -5.44 10.33 -5.30
CA CYS A 21 -5.62 8.98 -4.77
C CYS A 21 -5.56 8.94 -3.23
N MET A 22 -4.71 9.77 -2.63
CA MET A 22 -4.60 9.89 -1.18
C MET A 22 -5.86 10.53 -0.59
N THR A 23 -6.34 11.62 -1.19
CA THR A 23 -7.60 12.28 -0.77
C THR A 23 -8.79 11.33 -0.89
N ALA A 24 -8.92 10.61 -2.01
CA ALA A 24 -9.99 9.63 -2.20
C ALA A 24 -9.96 8.49 -1.18
N CYS A 25 -8.77 8.02 -0.83
CA CYS A 25 -8.60 6.99 0.20
C CYS A 25 -8.98 7.52 1.59
N ALA A 26 -8.50 8.70 1.97
CA ALA A 26 -8.80 9.32 3.26
C ALA A 26 -10.31 9.58 3.42
N SER A 27 -10.96 10.06 2.35
CA SER A 27 -12.41 10.30 2.35
C SER A 27 -13.20 9.01 2.58
N VAL A 28 -12.89 7.94 1.86
CA VAL A 28 -13.65 6.67 1.98
C VAL A 28 -13.37 5.93 3.30
N LYS A 29 -12.12 6.00 3.80
CA LYS A 29 -11.72 5.21 4.98
C LYS A 29 -11.92 5.92 6.30
N PHE A 30 -11.87 7.25 6.30
CA PHE A 30 -11.81 8.04 7.53
C PHE A 30 -12.76 9.23 7.52
N ASP A 31 -13.61 9.37 6.49
CA ASP A 31 -14.48 10.54 6.27
C ASP A 31 -13.69 11.87 6.43
N SER A 32 -12.53 11.91 5.82
CA SER A 32 -11.57 13.01 5.99
C SER A 32 -10.91 13.37 4.66
N THR A 33 -10.55 14.63 4.49
CA THR A 33 -9.70 15.11 3.38
C THR A 33 -8.22 15.18 3.75
N ASP A 34 -7.88 14.87 5.00
CA ASP A 34 -6.51 14.82 5.48
C ASP A 34 -5.77 13.63 4.87
N THR A 35 -4.88 13.92 3.93
CA THR A 35 -4.11 12.91 3.22
C THR A 35 -3.08 12.18 4.09
N THR A 36 -2.75 12.69 5.27
CA THR A 36 -1.86 12.00 6.22
C THR A 36 -2.50 10.72 6.76
N ARG A 37 -3.83 10.66 6.83
CA ARG A 37 -4.61 9.49 7.24
C ARG A 37 -4.77 8.44 6.13
N SER A 38 -4.42 8.78 4.90
CA SER A 38 -4.61 7.89 3.76
C SER A 38 -3.78 6.61 3.90
N LEU A 39 -4.39 5.48 3.56
CA LEU A 39 -3.73 4.16 3.53
C LEU A 39 -2.86 3.96 2.28
N ILE A 40 -2.98 4.84 1.30
CA ILE A 40 -2.11 4.95 0.13
C ILE A 40 -1.30 6.23 0.24
N GLN A 41 0.02 6.14 0.16
CA GLN A 41 0.89 7.31 0.23
C GLN A 41 1.77 7.35 -1.01
N ILE A 42 1.75 8.49 -1.69
CA ILE A 42 2.68 8.80 -2.79
C ILE A 42 3.82 9.61 -2.20
N VAL A 43 5.03 9.09 -2.33
CA VAL A 43 6.24 9.69 -1.76
C VAL A 43 7.21 10.01 -2.90
N ARG A 44 7.80 11.21 -2.88
CA ARG A 44 8.85 11.56 -3.86
C ARG A 44 10.17 10.89 -3.47
N SER A 45 10.74 10.13 -4.39
CA SER A 45 12.06 9.51 -4.23
C SER A 45 13.13 10.58 -4.06
N GLY A 46 14.08 10.33 -3.13
CA GLY A 46 15.16 11.29 -2.90
C GLY A 46 14.82 12.49 -2.01
N GLY A 47 13.61 12.53 -1.42
CA GLY A 47 13.19 13.59 -0.47
C GLY A 47 12.67 14.86 -1.14
N ALA A 48 12.51 15.91 -0.34
CA ALA A 48 12.06 17.21 -0.83
C ALA A 48 13.16 17.88 -1.68
N ARG A 49 12.85 18.19 -2.93
CA ARG A 49 13.73 18.93 -3.85
C ARG A 49 13.03 20.23 -4.27
N ILE A 50 13.83 21.24 -4.55
CA ILE A 50 13.35 22.55 -5.06
C ILE A 50 12.85 22.43 -6.49
N GLU A 51 13.40 21.48 -7.27
CA GLU A 51 13.01 21.24 -8.66
C GLU A 51 11.61 20.62 -8.76
N PRO A 52 10.84 20.96 -9.81
CA PRO A 52 9.56 20.32 -10.06
C PRO A 52 9.73 18.80 -10.22
N PRO A 53 8.78 17.98 -9.74
CA PRO A 53 8.86 16.54 -9.84
C PRO A 53 8.78 16.07 -11.30
N ARG A 54 9.51 15.01 -11.61
CA ARG A 54 9.51 14.36 -12.91
C ARG A 54 8.76 13.02 -12.85
N PRO A 55 8.21 12.53 -13.96
CA PRO A 55 7.70 11.17 -14.04
C PRO A 55 8.77 10.15 -13.60
N GLY A 56 8.36 9.15 -12.81
CA GLY A 56 9.29 8.15 -12.26
C GLY A 56 9.93 8.53 -10.91
N GLU A 57 9.77 9.76 -10.44
CA GLU A 57 10.30 10.19 -9.13
C GLU A 57 9.37 9.89 -7.95
N PHE A 58 8.27 9.18 -8.18
CA PHE A 58 7.31 8.85 -7.14
C PHE A 58 7.34 7.37 -6.81
N GLU A 59 7.16 7.07 -5.54
CA GLU A 59 7.04 5.73 -4.98
C GLU A 59 5.70 5.57 -4.28
N LEU A 60 5.21 4.33 -4.23
CA LEU A 60 3.95 3.98 -3.61
C LEU A 60 4.19 3.22 -2.31
N ALA A 61 3.78 3.79 -1.19
CA ALA A 61 3.63 3.08 0.08
C ALA A 61 2.17 2.63 0.23
N LEU A 62 1.95 1.32 0.11
CA LEU A 62 0.61 0.71 0.15
C LEU A 62 0.73 -0.78 0.47
N CYS A 63 -0.30 -1.34 1.11
CA CYS A 63 -0.40 -2.79 1.28
C CYS A 63 -0.50 -3.50 -0.07
N ARG A 64 0.44 -4.41 -0.34
CA ARG A 64 0.52 -5.19 -1.59
C ARG A 64 -0.25 -6.50 -1.54
N GLN A 65 -0.95 -6.79 -0.46
CA GLN A 65 -1.73 -8.02 -0.27
C GLN A 65 -0.89 -9.30 -0.52
N CYS A 66 0.33 -9.33 0.02
CA CYS A 66 1.37 -10.32 -0.25
C CYS A 66 0.86 -11.76 -0.22
N ALA A 67 1.46 -12.63 -1.03
CA ALA A 67 1.21 -14.07 -1.00
C ALA A 67 1.71 -14.69 0.31
N ASP A 68 2.92 -14.31 0.74
CA ASP A 68 3.52 -14.62 2.04
C ASP A 68 3.59 -13.35 2.91
N PRO A 69 2.52 -13.04 3.66
CA PRO A 69 2.41 -11.77 4.37
C PRO A 69 3.16 -11.80 5.71
N LYS A 70 4.33 -11.19 5.77
CA LYS A 70 5.12 -11.08 7.01
C LYS A 70 4.38 -10.40 8.15
N CYS A 71 3.52 -9.44 7.85
CA CYS A 71 2.67 -8.78 8.86
C CYS A 71 1.71 -9.76 9.55
N VAL A 72 1.25 -10.80 8.86
CA VAL A 72 0.43 -11.88 9.46
C VAL A 72 1.31 -12.75 10.36
N THR A 73 2.48 -13.16 9.86
CA THR A 73 3.40 -14.03 10.59
C THR A 73 3.88 -13.43 11.90
N VAL A 74 4.12 -12.11 11.94
CA VAL A 74 4.62 -11.42 13.15
C VAL A 74 3.51 -10.97 14.09
N CYS A 75 2.23 -11.16 13.76
CA CYS A 75 1.12 -10.73 14.59
C CYS A 75 0.87 -11.72 15.76
N PRO A 76 1.22 -11.38 17.01
CA PRO A 76 1.08 -12.33 18.13
C PRO A 76 -0.38 -12.54 18.52
N ALA A 77 -1.25 -11.57 18.22
CA ALA A 77 -2.68 -11.61 18.57
C ALA A 77 -3.54 -12.27 17.46
N GLY A 78 -2.93 -12.66 16.31
CA GLY A 78 -3.69 -13.18 15.17
C GLY A 78 -4.73 -12.19 14.62
N ALA A 79 -4.51 -10.89 14.82
CA ALA A 79 -5.40 -9.84 14.33
C ALA A 79 -5.31 -9.62 12.81
N LEU A 80 -4.25 -10.12 12.17
CA LEU A 80 -4.06 -10.08 10.72
C LEU A 80 -4.19 -11.49 10.15
N GLY A 81 -4.90 -11.63 9.04
CA GLY A 81 -5.10 -12.92 8.38
C GLY A 81 -5.18 -12.78 6.86
N LYS A 82 -4.70 -13.77 6.11
CA LYS A 82 -4.86 -13.83 4.66
C LYS A 82 -6.20 -14.47 4.32
N ASN A 83 -7.07 -13.73 3.66
CA ASN A 83 -8.35 -14.24 3.16
C ASN A 83 -8.12 -15.08 1.89
N GLY A 84 -8.40 -16.36 1.96
CA GLY A 84 -8.18 -17.29 0.85
C GLY A 84 -9.13 -17.07 -0.34
N THR A 85 -10.28 -16.45 -0.11
CA THR A 85 -11.29 -16.20 -1.14
C THR A 85 -11.03 -14.90 -1.91
N THR A 86 -10.72 -13.82 -1.17
CA THR A 86 -10.53 -12.49 -1.76
C THR A 86 -9.07 -12.19 -2.10
N GLY A 87 -8.13 -12.92 -1.49
CA GLY A 87 -6.71 -12.62 -1.58
C GLY A 87 -6.27 -11.38 -0.81
N VAL A 88 -7.16 -10.76 -0.04
CA VAL A 88 -6.88 -9.59 0.79
C VAL A 88 -6.34 -10.05 2.14
N ILE A 89 -5.52 -9.23 2.76
CA ILE A 89 -5.12 -9.42 4.15
C ILE A 89 -6.12 -8.65 5.01
N ASP A 90 -6.93 -9.38 5.77
CA ASP A 90 -7.91 -8.81 6.68
C ASP A 90 -7.22 -8.37 7.98
N TRP A 91 -7.79 -7.35 8.62
CA TRP A 91 -7.37 -6.88 9.94
C TRP A 91 -8.58 -6.78 10.87
N ASP A 92 -8.53 -7.54 11.93
CA ASP A 92 -9.53 -7.56 13.01
C ASP A 92 -9.08 -6.61 14.14
N ALA A 93 -9.69 -5.43 14.16
CA ALA A 93 -9.39 -4.41 15.15
C ALA A 93 -9.71 -4.86 16.59
N SER A 94 -10.63 -5.80 16.79
CA SER A 94 -11.02 -6.29 18.11
C SER A 94 -9.97 -7.19 18.75
N LYS A 95 -9.16 -7.87 17.93
CA LYS A 95 -8.04 -8.70 18.38
C LYS A 95 -6.73 -7.92 18.49
N CYS A 96 -6.64 -6.74 17.88
CA CYS A 96 -5.42 -5.97 17.85
C CYS A 96 -5.04 -5.44 19.23
N VAL A 97 -3.82 -5.74 19.65
CA VAL A 97 -3.25 -5.28 20.94
C VAL A 97 -2.30 -4.08 20.76
N ASP A 98 -2.30 -3.46 19.60
CA ASP A 98 -1.54 -2.26 19.23
C ASP A 98 -0.03 -2.36 19.48
N CYS A 99 0.55 -3.57 19.35
CA CYS A 99 1.98 -3.83 19.58
C CYS A 99 2.90 -3.33 18.45
N LEU A 100 2.35 -2.86 17.33
CA LEU A 100 3.02 -2.30 16.15
C LEU A 100 4.02 -3.24 15.42
N LEU A 101 4.14 -4.51 15.78
CA LEU A 101 5.06 -5.44 15.13
C LEU A 101 4.79 -5.60 13.63
N CYS A 102 3.54 -5.47 13.21
CA CYS A 102 3.16 -5.53 11.80
C CYS A 102 3.72 -4.36 10.97
N THR A 103 3.97 -3.19 11.56
CA THR A 103 4.59 -2.06 10.86
C THR A 103 6.06 -2.34 10.58
N ILE A 104 6.76 -2.99 11.52
CA ILE A 104 8.17 -3.39 11.37
C ILE A 104 8.28 -4.57 10.40
N GLY A 105 7.36 -5.53 10.47
CA GLY A 105 7.34 -6.69 9.59
C GLY A 105 6.93 -6.39 8.14
N CYS A 106 6.35 -5.22 7.87
CA CYS A 106 5.92 -4.85 6.53
C CYS A 106 7.02 -4.18 5.72
N THR A 107 7.55 -4.88 4.71
CA THR A 107 8.62 -4.36 3.84
C THR A 107 8.15 -3.31 2.84
N TYR A 108 6.84 -3.08 2.71
CA TYR A 108 6.25 -2.18 1.71
C TYR A 108 5.57 -0.94 2.30
N ALA A 109 5.80 -0.67 3.58
CA ALA A 109 5.11 0.40 4.31
C ALA A 109 3.58 0.38 4.15
N GLY A 110 3.01 -0.84 4.00
CA GLY A 110 1.58 -1.04 3.74
C GLY A 110 0.71 -1.12 5.02
N ILE A 111 1.30 -0.91 6.19
CA ILE A 111 0.61 -0.75 7.46
C ILE A 111 0.80 0.70 7.90
N ALA A 112 -0.29 1.45 7.95
CA ALA A 112 -0.29 2.83 8.41
C ALA A 112 -0.58 2.90 9.90
N LEU A 113 0.01 3.86 10.60
CA LEU A 113 -0.40 4.28 11.94
C LEU A 113 -1.29 5.52 11.78
N ASP A 114 -2.52 5.43 12.21
CA ASP A 114 -3.41 6.59 12.27
C ASP A 114 -3.11 7.39 13.54
N GLU A 115 -2.54 8.57 13.39
CA GLU A 115 -2.12 9.42 14.50
C GLU A 115 -3.30 9.89 15.38
N HIS A 116 -4.52 9.94 14.82
CA HIS A 116 -5.70 10.35 15.56
C HIS A 116 -6.20 9.27 16.52
N SER A 117 -6.13 8.01 16.12
CA SER A 117 -6.56 6.89 16.94
C SER A 117 -5.41 6.17 17.66
N GLY A 118 -4.16 6.42 17.27
CA GLY A 118 -2.99 5.67 17.74
C GLY A 118 -2.95 4.22 17.28
N ARG A 119 -3.85 3.81 16.37
CA ARG A 119 -4.02 2.42 15.95
C ARG A 119 -3.47 2.19 14.54
N VAL A 120 -3.06 0.96 14.28
CA VAL A 120 -2.68 0.56 12.93
C VAL A 120 -3.90 0.46 12.03
N SER A 121 -3.68 0.73 10.74
CA SER A 121 -4.68 0.54 9.69
C SER A 121 -3.99 0.09 8.41
N LYS A 122 -4.72 -0.54 7.50
CA LYS A 122 -4.17 -1.03 6.23
C LYS A 122 -5.22 -1.06 5.13
N CYS A 123 -4.74 -1.01 3.90
CA CYS A 123 -5.59 -1.14 2.72
C CYS A 123 -6.26 -2.53 2.67
N ASP A 124 -7.56 -2.53 2.46
CA ASP A 124 -8.41 -3.70 2.24
C ASP A 124 -8.95 -3.78 0.81
N THR A 125 -8.40 -2.96 -0.11
CA THR A 125 -8.88 -2.79 -1.49
C THR A 125 -10.33 -2.29 -1.60
N CYS A 126 -10.88 -1.69 -0.54
CA CYS A 126 -12.26 -1.21 -0.46
C CYS A 126 -13.27 -2.25 -0.95
N GLU A 127 -13.15 -3.50 -0.43
CA GLU A 127 -14.02 -4.62 -0.81
C GLU A 127 -14.04 -4.90 -2.33
N GLY A 128 -12.91 -4.70 -2.99
CA GLY A 128 -12.76 -4.91 -4.43
C GLY A 128 -13.17 -3.71 -5.31
N LYS A 129 -13.49 -2.57 -4.70
CA LYS A 129 -13.84 -1.31 -5.41
C LYS A 129 -12.94 -0.15 -4.96
N PRO A 130 -11.63 -0.22 -5.20
CA PRO A 130 -10.67 0.73 -4.67
C PRO A 130 -10.89 2.15 -5.19
N ALA A 131 -11.29 3.08 -4.32
CA ALA A 131 -11.60 4.46 -4.67
C ALA A 131 -10.41 5.24 -5.24
N CYS A 132 -9.18 4.89 -4.85
CA CYS A 132 -7.96 5.52 -5.33
C CYS A 132 -7.70 5.30 -6.82
N VAL A 133 -8.18 4.19 -7.40
CA VAL A 133 -7.94 3.87 -8.81
C VAL A 133 -8.69 4.82 -9.75
N PRO A 134 -10.02 4.99 -9.67
CA PRO A 134 -10.71 5.94 -10.53
C PRO A 134 -10.36 7.40 -10.23
N ALA A 135 -9.86 7.70 -9.02
CA ALA A 135 -9.42 9.03 -8.66
C ALA A 135 -8.05 9.42 -9.28
N CYS A 136 -7.31 8.46 -9.85
CA CYS A 136 -6.02 8.72 -10.48
C CYS A 136 -6.21 9.22 -11.93
N PRO A 137 -5.97 10.52 -12.22
CA PRO A 137 -6.25 11.09 -13.55
C PRO A 137 -5.28 10.60 -14.62
N THR A 138 -4.08 10.20 -14.23
CA THR A 138 -3.03 9.74 -15.15
C THR A 138 -3.08 8.24 -15.42
N GLY A 139 -3.95 7.50 -14.70
CA GLY A 139 -4.02 6.04 -14.80
C GLY A 139 -2.76 5.33 -14.26
N ALA A 140 -2.01 5.98 -13.36
CA ALA A 140 -0.85 5.39 -12.70
C ALA A 140 -1.24 4.24 -11.75
N LEU A 141 -2.50 4.17 -11.31
CA LEU A 141 -3.00 3.13 -10.43
C LEU A 141 -3.95 2.17 -11.18
N ARG A 142 -3.79 0.88 -10.95
CA ARG A 142 -4.67 -0.16 -11.52
C ARG A 142 -5.03 -1.19 -10.46
N HIS A 143 -6.28 -1.59 -10.40
CA HIS A 143 -6.71 -2.71 -9.57
C HIS A 143 -6.45 -4.02 -10.30
N ILE A 144 -5.67 -4.88 -9.70
CA ILE A 144 -5.30 -6.19 -10.23
C ILE A 144 -5.94 -7.27 -9.37
N THR A 145 -6.66 -8.18 -10.04
CA THR A 145 -7.29 -9.34 -9.41
C THR A 145 -6.71 -10.63 -10.00
N THR A 146 -6.94 -11.76 -9.34
CA THR A 146 -6.44 -13.08 -9.77
C THR A 146 -6.72 -13.36 -11.25
N ALA A 147 -7.91 -13.06 -11.73
CA ALA A 147 -8.29 -13.30 -13.12
C ALA A 147 -7.39 -12.55 -14.13
N ARG A 148 -6.89 -11.36 -13.75
CA ARG A 148 -5.98 -10.59 -14.58
C ARG A 148 -4.54 -11.06 -14.52
N ILE A 149 -4.08 -11.49 -13.34
CA ILE A 149 -2.69 -11.93 -13.15
C ILE A 149 -2.38 -13.12 -14.06
N TYR A 150 -3.28 -14.10 -14.15
CA TYR A 150 -3.07 -15.28 -14.99
C TYR A 150 -3.18 -15.02 -16.49
N ASN A 151 -3.88 -13.97 -16.90
CA ASN A 151 -4.17 -13.72 -18.32
C ASN A 151 -3.26 -12.64 -18.94
N GLU A 152 -2.72 -11.71 -18.17
CA GLU A 152 -2.04 -10.52 -18.69
C GLU A 152 -0.59 -10.37 -18.25
N VAL A 153 -0.15 -11.09 -17.21
CA VAL A 153 1.17 -10.89 -16.58
C VAL A 153 1.80 -12.23 -16.25
N GLY A 154 2.99 -12.48 -16.78
CA GLY A 154 3.68 -13.77 -16.65
C GLY A 154 4.09 -14.12 -15.21
N SER A 155 4.33 -13.11 -14.37
CA SER A 155 4.67 -13.31 -12.96
C SER A 155 4.15 -12.19 -12.07
N TRP A 156 4.04 -12.46 -10.77
CA TRP A 156 3.68 -11.48 -9.76
C TRP A 156 4.68 -10.32 -9.67
N GLU A 157 5.95 -10.62 -9.89
CA GLU A 157 7.06 -9.67 -9.89
C GLU A 157 6.96 -8.66 -11.04
N ASP A 158 6.44 -9.09 -12.19
CA ASP A 158 6.27 -8.25 -13.39
C ASP A 158 5.21 -7.16 -13.20
N LEU A 159 4.30 -7.34 -12.22
CA LEU A 159 3.30 -6.31 -11.87
C LEU A 159 3.88 -5.11 -11.14
N PHE A 160 5.00 -5.28 -10.50
CA PHE A 160 5.68 -4.24 -9.74
C PHE A 160 6.95 -3.85 -10.48
N ALA A 161 6.83 -2.98 -11.44
CA ALA A 161 7.81 -2.37 -12.33
C ALA A 161 9.29 -2.80 -12.23
N PRO A 162 9.98 -2.97 -13.33
CA PRO A 162 11.42 -3.23 -13.36
C PRO A 162 12.16 -2.14 -12.57
N GLY A 163 12.77 -2.49 -11.46
CA GLY A 163 13.48 -1.59 -10.54
C GLY A 163 13.19 -1.83 -9.07
N LEU A 164 12.04 -2.41 -8.73
CA LEU A 164 11.74 -2.78 -7.34
C LEU A 164 12.24 -4.17 -6.95
N ALA A 165 12.50 -5.05 -7.90
CA ALA A 165 13.04 -6.38 -7.65
C ALA A 165 14.49 -6.38 -7.09
N GLY A 166 15.22 -5.27 -7.26
CA GLY A 166 16.59 -5.10 -6.74
C GLY A 166 16.69 -4.50 -5.34
N CYS A 167 15.59 -4.05 -4.76
CA CYS A 167 15.62 -3.27 -3.54
C CYS A 167 15.26 -4.09 -2.29
N GLN A 168 16.02 -5.14 -1.99
CA GLN A 168 15.92 -5.81 -0.70
C GLN A 168 16.38 -4.92 0.48
N GLY A 169 17.10 -3.84 0.21
CA GLY A 169 17.56 -2.86 1.20
C GLY A 169 16.76 -1.55 1.27
N CYS A 170 16.01 -1.20 0.20
CA CYS A 170 15.26 0.07 0.13
C CYS A 170 14.03 0.13 1.04
N ASN A 171 13.54 -1.01 1.47
CA ASN A 171 12.33 -1.10 2.30
C ASN A 171 12.49 -0.45 3.67
N THR A 172 13.69 -0.54 4.26
CA THR A 172 14.00 0.09 5.55
C THR A 172 14.04 1.62 5.42
N GLU A 173 14.57 2.12 4.31
CA GLU A 173 14.64 3.57 4.07
C GLU A 173 13.26 4.17 3.78
N LEU A 174 12.42 3.48 3.01
CA LEU A 174 11.04 3.89 2.76
C LEU A 174 10.23 3.89 4.06
N LEU A 175 10.39 2.87 4.90
CA LEU A 175 9.75 2.76 6.21
C LEU A 175 10.24 3.87 7.14
N MET A 176 11.54 4.13 7.23
CA MET A 176 12.12 5.21 8.03
C MET A 176 11.65 6.58 7.56
N ARG A 177 11.62 6.84 6.25
CA ARG A 177 11.12 8.11 5.70
C ARG A 177 9.66 8.34 6.00
N HIS A 178 8.83 7.29 5.98
CA HIS A 178 7.41 7.36 6.32
C HIS A 178 7.20 7.60 7.82
N THR A 179 8.00 6.96 8.65
CA THR A 179 7.95 7.11 10.12
C THR A 179 8.50 8.46 10.58
N LEU A 180 9.62 8.92 10.00
CA LEU A 180 10.25 10.20 10.35
C LEU A 180 9.50 11.45 9.85
N ARG A 181 8.61 11.32 8.87
CA ARG A 181 7.73 12.42 8.43
C ARG A 181 6.51 12.61 9.32
N ARG A 182 6.27 11.69 10.24
CA ARG A 182 5.13 11.70 11.19
C ARG A 182 5.54 12.11 12.61
N VAL A 183 6.81 12.52 12.81
CA VAL A 183 7.32 13.11 14.05
C VAL A 183 7.66 14.62 13.78
#